data_a567ff24bc085007e232e895534268cf
#
_entry.id   a567ff24bc085007e232e895534268cf
#
_cell.length_a   1.000
_cell.length_b   1.000
_cell.length_c   1.000
_cell.angle_alpha   90.00
_cell.angle_beta   90.00
_cell.angle_gamma   90.00
#
_symmetry.space_group_name_H-M   'P 1'
#
loop_
_entity.id
_entity.type
_entity.pdbx_description
1 polymer ?
#
loop_
_entity_poly.entity_id
_entity_poly.type
_entity_poly.pdbx_seq_one_letter_code
_entity_poly.pdbx_strand_id
1 'polypeptide(L)'
;MTDLTQQALDYLSRLGSNPATAFREERVASTVKTILGDIGVRFEQDKFGNIISKIPGTDPTANPLAVVAHMDHPGFEITGTHPDGHVATAMGGVPASSFEPGVRLQVLLPDGSRVNGKTAGKYGEVNDRQILVILDQPQDLEPPVPVVFDLVDYELDGDMIRMRAVDDLAGCGSILAMSAHLAEDRAAPGDVYGVFTRAE
;
A
#
# COMPACT_ATOMS: atom_id res chain seq x y z
N MET A 1 11.14 -26.13 7.66
CA MET A 1 11.41 -24.70 7.34
C MET A 1 10.48 -24.33 6.22
N THR A 2 9.62 -23.34 6.43
CA THR A 2 8.80 -22.77 5.38
C THR A 2 9.75 -22.17 4.35
N ASP A 3 9.49 -22.38 3.06
CA ASP A 3 10.26 -21.73 2.00
C ASP A 3 10.09 -20.22 2.15
N LEU A 4 11.18 -19.49 2.31
CA LEU A 4 11.21 -18.04 2.50
C LEU A 4 10.48 -17.32 1.35
N THR A 5 10.58 -17.85 0.14
CA THR A 5 9.87 -17.34 -1.03
C THR A 5 8.36 -17.45 -0.85
N GLN A 6 7.86 -18.62 -0.43
CA GLN A 6 6.44 -18.83 -0.20
C GLN A 6 5.92 -17.92 0.90
N GLN A 7 6.70 -17.73 1.96
CA GLN A 7 6.33 -16.83 3.06
C GLN A 7 6.24 -15.36 2.59
N ALA A 8 7.19 -14.91 1.76
CA ALA A 8 7.15 -13.56 1.17
C ALA A 8 5.92 -13.37 0.26
N LEU A 9 5.57 -14.37 -0.55
CA LEU A 9 4.38 -14.36 -1.41
C LEU A 9 3.08 -14.32 -0.59
N ASP A 10 3.00 -15.08 0.51
CA ASP A 10 1.84 -15.10 1.40
C ASP A 10 1.65 -13.72 2.08
N TYR A 11 2.74 -13.11 2.55
CA TYR A 11 2.68 -11.76 3.11
C TYR A 11 2.30 -10.72 2.06
N LEU A 12 2.88 -10.80 0.86
CA LEU A 12 2.54 -9.90 -0.23
C LEU A 12 1.06 -9.99 -0.62
N SER A 13 0.50 -11.19 -0.69
CA SER A 13 -0.93 -11.41 -0.93
C SER A 13 -1.82 -10.75 0.14
N ARG A 14 -1.44 -10.89 1.42
CA ARG A 14 -2.16 -10.25 2.54
C ARG A 14 -2.10 -8.73 2.47
N LEU A 15 -0.94 -8.17 2.13
CA LEU A 15 -0.77 -6.72 1.96
C LEU A 15 -1.57 -6.20 0.77
N GLY A 16 -1.49 -6.87 -0.39
CA GLY A 16 -2.18 -6.47 -1.62
C GLY A 16 -3.69 -6.42 -1.50
N SER A 17 -4.28 -7.22 -0.59
CA SER A 17 -5.72 -7.19 -0.31
C SER A 17 -6.21 -5.86 0.29
N ASN A 18 -5.28 -4.99 0.71
CA ASN A 18 -5.55 -3.71 1.37
C ASN A 18 -5.01 -2.55 0.53
N PRO A 19 -5.67 -2.15 -0.56
CA PRO A 19 -5.20 -1.04 -1.38
C PRO A 19 -5.15 0.25 -0.57
N ALA A 20 -4.11 1.07 -0.81
CA ALA A 20 -3.85 2.29 -0.07
C ALA A 20 -3.20 3.36 -0.94
N THR A 21 -3.82 4.52 -1.04
CA THR A 21 -3.15 5.70 -1.60
C THR A 21 -2.32 6.39 -0.52
N ALA A 22 -1.43 7.31 -0.94
CA ALA A 22 -0.64 8.12 -0.02
C ALA A 22 -1.52 8.78 1.05
N PHE A 23 -1.09 8.71 2.30
CA PHE A 23 -1.77 9.16 3.52
C PHE A 23 -3.04 8.36 3.92
N ARG A 24 -3.32 7.23 3.25
CA ARG A 24 -4.47 6.33 3.51
C ARG A 24 -4.03 4.87 3.72
N GLU A 25 -2.85 4.67 4.31
CA GLU A 25 -2.20 3.36 4.48
C GLU A 25 -2.65 2.60 5.74
N GLU A 26 -3.65 3.07 6.48
CA GLU A 26 -4.02 2.51 7.78
C GLU A 26 -4.29 1.01 7.75
N ARG A 27 -4.89 0.49 6.66
CA ARG A 27 -5.21 -0.95 6.51
C ARG A 27 -3.97 -1.79 6.22
N VAL A 28 -3.10 -1.32 5.31
CA VAL A 28 -1.81 -1.97 5.05
C VAL A 28 -0.95 -1.95 6.30
N ALA A 29 -0.84 -0.80 6.98
CA ALA A 29 -0.12 -0.64 8.22
C ALA A 29 -0.64 -1.58 9.32
N SER A 30 -1.97 -1.76 9.42
CA SER A 30 -2.57 -2.73 10.35
C SER A 30 -2.14 -4.17 10.03
N THR A 31 -2.11 -4.52 8.73
CA THR A 31 -1.67 -5.85 8.28
C THR A 31 -0.19 -6.08 8.59
N VAL A 32 0.69 -5.09 8.34
CA VAL A 32 2.11 -5.14 8.72
C VAL A 32 2.28 -5.38 10.21
N LYS A 33 1.59 -4.60 11.05
CA LYS A 33 1.63 -4.73 12.51
C LYS A 33 1.15 -6.10 12.99
N THR A 34 0.08 -6.62 12.38
CA THR A 34 -0.44 -7.96 12.70
C THR A 34 0.60 -9.03 12.38
N ILE A 35 1.22 -8.98 11.19
CA ILE A 35 2.25 -9.96 10.80
C ILE A 35 3.47 -9.87 11.74
N LEU A 36 3.96 -8.66 12.02
CA LEU A 36 5.08 -8.47 12.95
C LEU A 36 4.76 -9.02 14.37
N GLY A 37 3.52 -8.81 14.83
CA GLY A 37 3.06 -9.37 16.10
C GLY A 37 3.01 -10.91 16.09
N ASP A 38 2.47 -11.50 15.01
CA ASP A 38 2.35 -12.95 14.83
C ASP A 38 3.72 -13.66 14.84
N ILE A 39 4.77 -13.02 14.27
CA ILE A 39 6.14 -13.53 14.25
C ILE A 39 6.97 -13.10 15.45
N GLY A 40 6.37 -12.40 16.42
CA GLY A 40 7.03 -11.98 17.66
C GLY A 40 8.10 -10.91 17.51
N VAL A 41 8.10 -10.16 16.42
CA VAL A 41 9.06 -9.08 16.15
C VAL A 41 8.55 -7.77 16.75
N ARG A 42 9.39 -7.11 17.53
CA ARG A 42 9.08 -5.79 18.14
C ARG A 42 9.07 -4.70 17.07
N PHE A 43 8.10 -3.81 17.16
CA PHE A 43 8.01 -2.66 16.29
C PHE A 43 7.47 -1.44 17.06
N GLU A 44 7.71 -0.28 16.48
CA GLU A 44 7.11 1.00 16.90
C GLU A 44 6.51 1.71 15.70
N GLN A 45 5.58 2.61 15.95
CA GLN A 45 5.04 3.51 14.94
C GLN A 45 5.44 4.94 15.30
N ASP A 46 6.09 5.63 14.37
CA ASP A 46 6.47 7.02 14.58
C ASP A 46 5.28 7.99 14.44
N LYS A 47 5.53 9.27 14.71
CA LYS A 47 4.51 10.33 14.62
C LYS A 47 4.00 10.60 13.21
N PHE A 48 4.69 10.11 12.19
CA PHE A 48 4.29 10.25 10.79
C PHE A 48 3.49 9.05 10.29
N GLY A 49 3.47 7.97 11.07
CA GLY A 49 2.78 6.73 10.74
C GLY A 49 3.67 5.65 10.14
N ASN A 50 4.98 5.87 10.01
CA ASN A 50 5.93 4.84 9.60
C ASN A 50 6.02 3.75 10.67
N ILE A 51 6.17 2.50 10.24
CA ILE A 51 6.37 1.36 11.14
C ILE A 51 7.84 0.96 11.08
N ILE A 52 8.49 0.85 12.23
CA ILE A 52 9.89 0.51 12.35
C ILE A 52 9.98 -0.75 13.20
N SER A 53 10.36 -1.87 12.59
CA SER A 53 10.65 -3.12 13.29
C SER A 53 12.13 -3.22 13.61
N LYS A 54 12.46 -3.93 14.70
CA LYS A 54 13.84 -4.15 15.12
C LYS A 54 14.08 -5.60 15.50
N ILE A 55 15.11 -6.20 14.91
CA ILE A 55 15.66 -7.50 15.29
C ILE A 55 17.07 -7.29 15.83
N PRO A 56 17.32 -7.61 17.10
CA PRO A 56 18.63 -7.45 17.69
C PRO A 56 19.67 -8.37 17.03
N GLY A 57 20.83 -7.82 16.71
CA GLY A 57 21.99 -8.57 16.26
C GLY A 57 22.68 -9.34 17.39
N THR A 58 23.64 -10.17 17.02
CA THR A 58 24.45 -10.98 17.97
C THR A 58 25.73 -10.29 18.43
N ASP A 59 26.20 -9.28 17.69
CA ASP A 59 27.39 -8.49 17.98
C ASP A 59 27.03 -6.99 18.10
N PRO A 60 27.07 -6.42 19.32
CA PRO A 60 26.72 -5.02 19.54
C PRO A 60 27.70 -4.02 18.92
N THR A 61 28.86 -4.50 18.42
CA THR A 61 29.84 -3.66 17.72
C THR A 61 29.67 -3.65 16.20
N ALA A 62 28.85 -4.55 15.66
CA ALA A 62 28.55 -4.59 14.24
C ALA A 62 27.62 -3.44 13.82
N ASN A 63 27.85 -2.92 12.63
CA ASN A 63 26.99 -1.87 12.08
C ASN A 63 25.55 -2.37 11.87
N PRO A 64 24.55 -1.56 12.22
CA PRO A 64 23.16 -1.90 11.92
C PRO A 64 22.85 -1.82 10.43
N LEU A 65 21.82 -2.57 10.01
CA LEU A 65 21.24 -2.54 8.66
C LEU A 65 19.79 -2.06 8.72
N ALA A 66 19.40 -1.18 7.83
CA ALA A 66 17.99 -0.84 7.62
C ALA A 66 17.57 -1.22 6.20
N VAL A 67 16.42 -1.89 6.09
CA VAL A 67 15.75 -2.18 4.81
C VAL A 67 14.43 -1.42 4.82
N VAL A 68 14.17 -0.67 3.75
CA VAL A 68 13.08 0.30 3.68
C VAL A 68 12.17 -0.01 2.49
N ALA A 69 10.86 0.08 2.68
CA ALA A 69 9.84 -0.04 1.63
C ALA A 69 8.64 0.84 1.97
N HIS A 70 7.92 1.36 0.96
CA HIS A 70 6.72 2.15 1.19
C HIS A 70 5.43 1.32 1.09
N MET A 71 4.37 1.78 1.78
CA MET A 71 3.10 1.07 1.91
C MET A 71 2.01 1.55 0.96
N ASP A 72 2.18 2.69 0.32
CA ASP A 72 1.20 3.31 -0.56
C ASP A 72 1.45 3.01 -2.03
N HIS A 73 0.49 3.39 -2.86
CA HIS A 73 0.62 3.40 -4.32
C HIS A 73 -0.17 4.57 -4.92
N PRO A 74 0.15 5.00 -6.17
CA PRO A 74 -0.56 6.08 -6.82
C PRO A 74 -2.07 5.81 -6.95
N GLY A 75 -2.86 6.87 -6.81
CA GLY A 75 -4.32 6.83 -6.96
C GLY A 75 -4.92 8.23 -6.92
N PHE A 76 -6.16 8.33 -6.46
CA PHE A 76 -6.85 9.61 -6.33
C PHE A 76 -7.55 9.68 -4.97
N GLU A 77 -7.97 10.86 -4.59
CA GLU A 77 -8.84 11.11 -3.45
C GLU A 77 -10.03 11.96 -3.90
N ILE A 78 -11.26 11.48 -3.69
CA ILE A 78 -12.46 12.30 -3.90
C ILE A 78 -12.45 13.41 -2.87
N THR A 79 -12.47 14.65 -3.34
CA THR A 79 -12.39 15.88 -2.54
C THR A 79 -13.67 16.70 -2.59
N GLY A 80 -14.61 16.36 -3.50
CA GLY A 80 -15.87 17.08 -3.66
C GLY A 80 -16.86 16.39 -4.57
N THR A 81 -18.06 16.95 -4.62
CA THR A 81 -19.17 16.53 -5.47
C THR A 81 -19.34 17.47 -6.67
N HIS A 82 -19.82 16.95 -7.77
CA HIS A 82 -20.17 17.67 -8.99
C HIS A 82 -21.51 17.13 -9.52
N PRO A 83 -22.34 17.93 -10.23
CA PRO A 83 -23.61 17.42 -10.80
C PRO A 83 -23.46 16.16 -11.65
N ASP A 84 -22.34 16.00 -12.34
CA ASP A 84 -22.06 14.87 -13.24
C ASP A 84 -21.18 13.79 -12.59
N GLY A 85 -20.85 13.87 -11.28
CA GLY A 85 -20.02 12.87 -10.61
C GLY A 85 -19.29 13.41 -9.37
N HIS A 86 -18.03 12.99 -9.18
CA HIS A 86 -17.20 13.38 -8.03
C HIS A 86 -15.86 13.92 -8.49
N VAL A 87 -15.43 15.04 -7.91
CA VAL A 87 -14.10 15.58 -8.17
C VAL A 87 -13.07 14.82 -7.33
N ALA A 88 -12.03 14.32 -7.98
CA ALA A 88 -10.96 13.61 -7.30
C ALA A 88 -9.59 14.18 -7.69
N THR A 89 -8.71 14.35 -6.69
CA THR A 89 -7.36 14.85 -6.84
C THR A 89 -6.36 13.70 -6.85
N ALA A 90 -5.35 13.75 -7.71
CA ALA A 90 -4.33 12.72 -7.81
C ALA A 90 -3.42 12.71 -6.58
N MET A 91 -3.15 11.51 -6.07
CA MET A 91 -2.27 11.22 -4.94
C MET A 91 -1.06 10.42 -5.45
N GLY A 92 0.15 10.89 -5.13
CA GLY A 92 1.38 10.26 -5.59
C GLY A 92 1.67 10.45 -7.10
N GLY A 93 2.50 9.58 -7.66
CA GLY A 93 3.01 9.62 -9.03
C GLY A 93 2.02 9.10 -10.08
N VAL A 94 0.80 9.65 -10.16
CA VAL A 94 -0.23 9.21 -11.12
C VAL A 94 0.19 9.52 -12.56
N PRO A 95 0.25 8.49 -13.46
CA PRO A 95 0.62 8.68 -14.87
C PRO A 95 -0.36 9.57 -15.64
N ALA A 96 0.14 10.33 -16.61
CA ALA A 96 -0.68 11.26 -17.41
C ALA A 96 -1.85 10.57 -18.14
N SER A 97 -1.67 9.34 -18.60
CA SER A 97 -2.72 8.53 -19.24
C SER A 97 -3.90 8.21 -18.31
N SER A 98 -3.68 8.25 -17.00
CA SER A 98 -4.72 7.99 -16.00
C SER A 98 -5.74 9.12 -15.85
N PHE A 99 -5.47 10.26 -16.47
CA PHE A 99 -6.41 11.40 -16.55
C PHE A 99 -7.33 11.36 -17.77
N GLU A 100 -7.18 10.36 -18.63
CA GLU A 100 -8.04 10.20 -19.81
C GLU A 100 -9.38 9.57 -19.43
N PRO A 101 -10.48 9.85 -20.18
CA PRO A 101 -11.78 9.25 -19.93
C PRO A 101 -11.74 7.72 -20.04
N GLY A 102 -12.50 7.04 -19.17
CA GLY A 102 -12.71 5.60 -19.24
C GLY A 102 -11.75 4.74 -18.42
N VAL A 103 -10.75 5.33 -17.73
CA VAL A 103 -9.89 4.57 -16.83
C VAL A 103 -10.71 4.02 -15.67
N ARG A 104 -10.66 2.70 -15.46
CA ARG A 104 -11.42 2.01 -14.41
C ARG A 104 -10.85 2.28 -13.04
N LEU A 105 -11.74 2.54 -12.08
CA LEU A 105 -11.41 2.93 -10.72
C LEU A 105 -12.27 2.18 -9.71
N GLN A 106 -11.78 2.09 -8.48
CA GLN A 106 -12.51 1.62 -7.30
C GLN A 106 -12.43 2.68 -6.21
N VAL A 107 -13.57 3.09 -5.72
CA VAL A 107 -13.71 3.97 -4.53
C VAL A 107 -13.71 3.07 -3.30
N LEU A 108 -12.86 3.37 -2.33
CA LEU A 108 -12.71 2.59 -1.10
C LEU A 108 -13.59 3.17 0.00
N LEU A 109 -14.58 2.41 0.45
CA LEU A 109 -15.47 2.85 1.51
C LEU A 109 -14.89 2.56 2.91
N PRO A 110 -15.34 3.30 3.94
CA PRO A 110 -14.84 3.12 5.31
C PRO A 110 -15.02 1.70 5.87
N ASP A 111 -16.10 1.00 5.47
CA ASP A 111 -16.38 -0.39 5.88
C ASP A 111 -15.50 -1.43 5.16
N GLY A 112 -14.72 -1.01 4.15
CA GLY A 112 -13.85 -1.87 3.36
C GLY A 112 -14.45 -2.36 2.05
N SER A 113 -15.72 -2.10 1.81
CA SER A 113 -16.32 -2.35 0.51
C SER A 113 -15.79 -1.39 -0.56
N ARG A 114 -16.00 -1.74 -1.82
CA ARG A 114 -15.51 -0.97 -2.96
C ARG A 114 -16.66 -0.68 -3.92
N VAL A 115 -16.68 0.53 -4.44
CA VAL A 115 -17.63 0.95 -5.47
C VAL A 115 -16.87 1.19 -6.77
N ASN A 116 -17.29 0.50 -7.83
CA ASN A 116 -16.66 0.65 -9.14
C ASN A 116 -17.09 1.96 -9.81
N GLY A 117 -16.18 2.50 -10.61
CA GLY A 117 -16.40 3.69 -11.39
C GLY A 117 -15.34 3.85 -12.47
N LYS A 118 -15.31 5.00 -13.07
CA LYS A 118 -14.35 5.36 -14.12
C LYS A 118 -14.10 6.86 -14.14
N THR A 119 -12.98 7.27 -14.73
CA THR A 119 -12.75 8.67 -15.03
C THR A 119 -13.66 9.15 -16.16
N ALA A 120 -14.16 10.39 -16.06
CA ALA A 120 -14.75 11.12 -17.18
C ALA A 120 -13.73 12.04 -17.88
N GLY A 121 -12.51 12.08 -17.37
CA GLY A 121 -11.42 12.90 -17.88
C GLY A 121 -10.93 13.94 -16.88
N LYS A 122 -10.03 14.80 -17.34
CA LYS A 122 -9.46 15.90 -16.55
C LYS A 122 -10.55 16.87 -16.10
N TYR A 123 -10.38 17.40 -14.91
CA TYR A 123 -11.22 18.41 -14.30
C TYR A 123 -10.36 19.56 -13.75
N GLY A 124 -10.89 20.80 -13.80
CA GLY A 124 -10.16 21.97 -13.33
C GLY A 124 -9.04 22.42 -14.28
N GLU A 125 -8.11 23.18 -13.72
CA GLU A 125 -6.94 23.69 -14.44
C GLU A 125 -5.86 22.62 -14.59
N VAL A 126 -4.91 22.84 -15.50
CA VAL A 126 -3.86 21.85 -15.82
C VAL A 126 -3.05 21.42 -14.60
N ASN A 127 -2.82 22.33 -13.66
CA ASN A 127 -2.00 22.08 -12.46
C ASN A 127 -2.79 21.50 -11.30
N ASP A 128 -4.11 21.42 -11.37
CA ASP A 128 -4.94 20.93 -10.26
C ASP A 128 -4.84 19.42 -10.09
N ARG A 129 -4.34 18.71 -11.12
CA ARG A 129 -4.20 17.25 -11.13
C ARG A 129 -5.49 16.56 -10.72
N GLN A 130 -6.64 17.06 -11.22
CA GLN A 130 -7.96 16.56 -10.89
C GLN A 130 -8.61 15.82 -12.06
N ILE A 131 -9.50 14.92 -11.70
CA ILE A 131 -10.40 14.19 -12.63
C ILE A 131 -11.84 14.29 -12.12
N LEU A 132 -12.77 14.06 -13.03
CA LEU A 132 -14.15 13.76 -12.68
C LEU A 132 -14.33 12.25 -12.67
N VAL A 133 -14.85 11.70 -11.56
CA VAL A 133 -15.13 10.28 -11.37
C VAL A 133 -16.63 10.03 -11.50
N ILE A 134 -17.03 9.10 -12.36
CA ILE A 134 -18.40 8.62 -12.48
C ILE A 134 -18.48 7.23 -11.88
N LEU A 135 -19.34 7.04 -10.89
CA LEU A 135 -19.62 5.73 -10.29
C LEU A 135 -20.55 4.90 -11.16
N ASP A 136 -20.36 3.58 -11.18
CA ASP A 136 -21.23 2.66 -11.89
C ASP A 136 -22.63 2.55 -11.21
N GLN A 137 -22.70 2.85 -9.92
CA GLN A 137 -23.93 2.92 -9.12
C GLN A 137 -23.89 4.16 -8.22
N PRO A 138 -25.02 4.86 -8.04
CA PRO A 138 -25.10 5.98 -7.13
C PRO A 138 -24.67 5.57 -5.72
N GLN A 139 -23.82 6.39 -5.09
CA GLN A 139 -23.33 6.20 -3.73
C GLN A 139 -23.18 7.56 -3.07
N ASP A 140 -23.72 7.69 -1.86
CA ASP A 140 -23.43 8.84 -1.03
C ASP A 140 -22.02 8.71 -0.46
N LEU A 141 -21.18 9.71 -0.74
CA LEU A 141 -19.80 9.75 -0.29
C LEU A 141 -19.58 10.99 0.57
N GLU A 142 -18.87 10.79 1.67
CA GLU A 142 -18.43 11.89 2.55
C GLU A 142 -16.93 12.13 2.32
N PRO A 143 -16.53 13.09 1.48
CA PRO A 143 -15.13 13.39 1.24
C PRO A 143 -14.37 13.75 2.53
N PRO A 144 -13.08 13.38 2.63
CA PRO A 144 -12.24 12.78 1.59
C PRO A 144 -12.37 11.25 1.50
N VAL A 145 -12.44 10.69 0.28
CA VAL A 145 -12.59 9.24 0.04
C VAL A 145 -11.51 8.75 -0.93
N PRO A 146 -10.70 7.73 -0.55
CA PRO A 146 -9.65 7.20 -1.42
C PRO A 146 -10.21 6.47 -2.64
N VAL A 147 -9.50 6.61 -3.76
CA VAL A 147 -9.83 5.98 -5.04
C VAL A 147 -8.58 5.35 -5.63
N VAL A 148 -8.68 4.09 -6.00
CA VAL A 148 -7.57 3.33 -6.56
C VAL A 148 -7.91 2.86 -7.99
N PHE A 149 -6.89 2.50 -8.75
CA PHE A 149 -7.10 1.85 -10.04
C PHE A 149 -7.77 0.49 -9.87
N ASP A 150 -8.72 0.16 -10.74
CA ASP A 150 -9.39 -1.15 -10.79
C ASP A 150 -8.44 -2.18 -11.40
N LEU A 151 -7.45 -2.56 -10.61
CA LEU A 151 -6.44 -3.59 -10.91
C LEU A 151 -6.60 -4.74 -9.91
N VAL A 152 -6.07 -5.91 -10.30
CA VAL A 152 -6.04 -7.08 -9.42
C VAL A 152 -5.23 -6.77 -8.14
N ASP A 153 -5.76 -7.19 -7.00
CA ASP A 153 -5.08 -7.00 -5.71
C ASP A 153 -3.80 -7.85 -5.61
N TYR A 154 -3.90 -9.12 -6.00
CA TYR A 154 -2.79 -10.05 -6.08
C TYR A 154 -3.18 -11.25 -6.96
N GLU A 155 -2.31 -11.63 -7.87
CA GLU A 155 -2.41 -12.81 -8.70
C GLU A 155 -1.01 -13.39 -8.94
N LEU A 156 -0.85 -14.67 -8.67
CA LEU A 156 0.36 -15.43 -9.01
C LEU A 156 0.03 -16.36 -10.17
N ASP A 157 0.68 -16.13 -11.32
CA ASP A 157 0.55 -16.92 -12.54
C ASP A 157 1.91 -17.51 -12.91
N GLY A 158 2.15 -18.76 -12.52
CA GLY A 158 3.48 -19.38 -12.61
C GLY A 158 4.51 -18.59 -11.78
N ASP A 159 5.52 -18.03 -12.45
CA ASP A 159 6.58 -17.23 -11.83
C ASP A 159 6.30 -15.70 -11.90
N MET A 160 5.12 -15.31 -12.37
CA MET A 160 4.74 -13.90 -12.55
C MET A 160 3.75 -13.44 -11.49
N ILE A 161 4.05 -12.32 -10.86
CA ILE A 161 3.14 -11.63 -9.95
C ILE A 161 2.49 -10.47 -10.71
N ARG A 162 1.14 -10.41 -10.67
CA ARG A 162 0.36 -9.26 -11.13
C ARG A 162 -0.40 -8.70 -9.94
N MET A 163 -0.23 -7.41 -9.66
CA MET A 163 -0.98 -6.74 -8.61
C MET A 163 -0.94 -5.23 -8.79
N ARG A 164 -1.88 -4.54 -8.13
CA ARG A 164 -2.00 -3.07 -8.14
C ARG A 164 -0.74 -2.37 -7.64
N ALA A 165 -0.10 -2.91 -6.62
CA ALA A 165 0.94 -2.27 -5.83
C ALA A 165 2.16 -3.19 -5.65
N VAL A 166 2.72 -3.74 -6.75
CA VAL A 166 4.01 -4.47 -6.69
C VAL A 166 5.08 -3.54 -6.12
N ASP A 167 5.12 -2.32 -6.58
CA ASP A 167 5.90 -1.20 -6.07
C ASP A 167 5.07 -0.45 -5.01
N ASP A 168 5.41 -0.52 -3.70
CA ASP A 168 6.54 -1.29 -3.15
C ASP A 168 6.08 -2.29 -2.07
N LEU A 169 4.87 -2.83 -2.19
CA LEU A 169 4.41 -3.90 -1.29
C LEU A 169 5.25 -5.19 -1.43
N ALA A 170 5.94 -5.38 -2.57
CA ALA A 170 6.88 -6.49 -2.71
C ALA A 170 8.09 -6.32 -1.78
N GLY A 171 8.60 -5.10 -1.65
CA GLY A 171 9.59 -4.74 -0.64
C GLY A 171 9.06 -4.97 0.78
N CYS A 172 7.84 -4.51 1.08
CA CYS A 172 7.21 -4.76 2.38
C CYS A 172 7.09 -6.25 2.71
N GLY A 173 6.61 -7.08 1.77
CA GLY A 173 6.51 -8.53 1.93
C GLY A 173 7.87 -9.19 2.15
N SER A 174 8.90 -8.72 1.43
CA SER A 174 10.28 -9.20 1.58
C SER A 174 10.87 -8.84 2.94
N ILE A 175 10.63 -7.63 3.45
CA ILE A 175 11.05 -7.19 4.79
C ILE A 175 10.39 -8.07 5.86
N LEU A 176 9.09 -8.36 5.72
CA LEU A 176 8.37 -9.22 6.66
C LEU A 176 8.92 -10.65 6.68
N ALA A 177 9.18 -11.24 5.50
CA ALA A 177 9.73 -12.59 5.39
C ALA A 177 11.18 -12.66 5.95
N MET A 178 12.01 -11.66 5.64
CA MET A 178 13.34 -11.51 6.23
C MET A 178 13.23 -11.41 7.77
N SER A 179 12.29 -10.60 8.26
CA SER A 179 12.09 -10.41 9.70
C SER A 179 11.69 -11.72 10.39
N ALA A 180 10.80 -12.52 9.79
CA ALA A 180 10.41 -13.81 10.31
C ALA A 180 11.60 -14.77 10.38
N HIS A 181 12.38 -14.86 9.30
CA HIS A 181 13.55 -15.72 9.23
C HIS A 181 14.61 -15.34 10.31
N LEU A 182 14.93 -14.05 10.42
CA LEU A 182 15.92 -13.58 11.39
C LEU A 182 15.44 -13.70 12.84
N ALA A 183 14.13 -13.63 13.10
CA ALA A 183 13.57 -13.82 14.43
C ALA A 183 13.72 -15.28 14.91
N GLU A 184 13.64 -16.25 13.98
CA GLU A 184 13.85 -17.68 14.29
C GLU A 184 15.35 -17.99 14.53
N ASP A 185 16.22 -17.61 13.60
CA ASP A 185 17.62 -18.06 13.56
C ASP A 185 18.62 -17.10 14.22
N ARG A 186 18.21 -15.83 14.48
CA ARG A 186 19.07 -14.76 15.07
C ARG A 186 20.45 -14.67 14.42
N ALA A 187 20.49 -14.80 13.10
CA ALA A 187 21.74 -14.96 12.36
C ALA A 187 22.42 -13.65 11.95
N ALA A 188 21.83 -12.49 12.21
CA ALA A 188 22.42 -11.21 11.84
C ALA A 188 23.48 -10.77 12.87
N PRO A 189 24.67 -10.34 12.42
CA PRO A 189 25.68 -9.81 13.35
C PRO A 189 25.22 -8.49 13.99
N GLY A 190 24.77 -7.50 13.23
CA GLY A 190 24.26 -6.21 13.71
C GLY A 190 22.75 -6.19 13.83
N ASP A 191 22.23 -5.15 14.49
CA ASP A 191 20.80 -4.89 14.53
C ASP A 191 20.23 -4.74 13.12
N VAL A 192 19.06 -5.36 12.85
CA VAL A 192 18.36 -5.22 11.57
C VAL A 192 17.04 -4.50 11.80
N TYR A 193 16.82 -3.44 11.01
CA TYR A 193 15.62 -2.65 11.03
C TYR A 193 14.84 -2.88 9.73
N GLY A 194 13.56 -3.21 9.85
CA GLY A 194 12.60 -3.14 8.75
C GLY A 194 11.79 -1.86 8.88
N VAL A 195 11.80 -1.02 7.86
CA VAL A 195 11.13 0.28 7.88
C VAL A 195 10.06 0.29 6.79
N PHE A 196 8.81 0.44 7.20
CA PHE A 196 7.64 0.54 6.33
C PHE A 196 7.19 1.99 6.32
N THR A 197 7.48 2.69 5.23
CA THR A 197 7.21 4.12 5.16
C THR A 197 5.79 4.41 4.68
N ARG A 198 5.30 5.54 5.13
CA ARG A 198 4.04 6.14 4.72
C ARG A 198 4.31 7.25 3.71
N ALA A 199 3.56 7.25 2.63
CA ALA A 199 3.64 8.23 1.54
C ALA A 199 5.06 8.40 0.96
N GLU A 200 5.26 7.86 -0.22
CA GLU A 200 6.49 8.06 -1.00
C GLU A 200 6.72 9.54 -1.37
#